data_eafb0a9bcd06b96269fb94070a5d939f
#
_entry.id   eafb0a9bcd06b96269fb94070a5d939f
#
_cell.length_a   1.000
_cell.length_b   1.000
_cell.length_c   1.000
_cell.angle_alpha   90.00
_cell.angle_beta   90.00
_cell.angle_gamma   90.00
#
_symmetry.space_group_name_H-M   'P 1'
#
loop_
_entity.id
_entity.type
_entity.pdbx_description
1 polymer ?
#
loop_
_entity_poly.entity_id
_entity_poly.type
_entity_poly.pdbx_seq_one_letter_code
_entity_poly.pdbx_strand_id
1 'polypeptide(L)'
;ALADYVSDESSEHYTELKNLLTQVGIEFVENPRLVRGLDYYNNCVFEWTTDSLGAQGTVCGGGRYDGLVEQLGGKPTVAAGFAMGVERLVLMLDSLDKIPESTAKVIDVYMVVVGGQLSGQAQLLARQLRAQFPEIGLIAHCGGGKYNNQMKRAFNSGARVAIVLETEANEPLTAVKLRQLDDSGDSHSVELADCGAKLAEILSISE
;
A
#
# COMPACT_ATOMS: atom_id res chain seq x y z
N ALA A 1 38.78 -2.10 11.67
CA ALA A 1 37.30 -1.99 11.73
C ALA A 1 36.94 -0.53 12.01
N LEU A 2 35.66 -0.14 11.82
CA LEU A 2 35.20 1.22 12.14
C LEU A 2 35.46 1.56 13.62
N ALA A 3 35.34 0.55 14.47
CA ALA A 3 35.62 0.63 15.91
C ALA A 3 37.05 1.13 16.25
N ASP A 4 38.01 1.01 15.34
CA ASP A 4 39.41 1.44 15.56
C ASP A 4 39.57 2.97 15.43
N TYR A 5 38.53 3.67 14.98
CA TYR A 5 38.52 5.11 14.66
C TYR A 5 37.48 5.90 15.44
N VAL A 6 36.77 5.30 16.39
CA VAL A 6 35.79 5.99 17.25
C VAL A 6 36.49 6.67 18.42
N SER A 7 35.94 7.78 18.90
CA SER A 7 36.41 8.45 20.11
C SER A 7 36.09 7.64 21.37
N ASP A 8 36.83 7.89 22.45
CA ASP A 8 36.56 7.26 23.75
C ASP A 8 35.13 7.57 24.21
N GLU A 9 34.64 8.80 24.05
CA GLU A 9 33.29 9.23 24.38
C GLU A 9 32.23 8.41 23.62
N SER A 10 32.42 8.20 22.30
CA SER A 10 31.51 7.39 21.50
C SER A 10 31.52 5.92 21.91
N SER A 11 32.68 5.41 22.31
CA SER A 11 32.85 4.04 22.78
C SER A 11 32.16 3.81 24.13
N GLU A 12 32.30 4.76 25.07
CA GLU A 12 31.60 4.75 26.35
C GLU A 12 30.09 4.79 26.17
N HIS A 13 29.58 5.70 25.34
CA HIS A 13 28.16 5.82 25.02
C HIS A 13 27.60 4.53 24.41
N TYR A 14 28.33 3.92 23.49
CA TYR A 14 27.93 2.65 22.88
C TYR A 14 27.90 1.50 23.89
N THR A 15 28.85 1.48 24.82
CA THR A 15 28.88 0.49 25.91
C THR A 15 27.71 0.66 26.87
N GLU A 16 27.36 1.90 27.23
CA GLU A 16 26.20 2.21 28.05
C GLU A 16 24.91 1.76 27.35
N LEU A 17 24.73 2.05 26.06
CA LEU A 17 23.59 1.60 25.28
C LEU A 17 23.41 0.09 25.32
N LYS A 18 24.49 -0.68 25.13
CA LYS A 18 24.46 -2.15 25.21
C LYS A 18 24.03 -2.65 26.59
N ASN A 19 24.53 -2.02 27.64
CA ASN A 19 24.14 -2.36 29.01
C ASN A 19 22.65 -2.09 29.25
N LEU A 20 22.11 -0.96 28.78
CA LEU A 20 20.70 -0.62 28.90
C LEU A 20 19.82 -1.61 28.11
N LEU A 21 20.18 -1.97 26.88
CA LEU A 21 19.45 -2.96 26.08
C LEU A 21 19.41 -4.32 26.80
N THR A 22 20.54 -4.74 27.38
CA THR A 22 20.61 -5.98 28.16
C THR A 22 19.71 -5.93 29.39
N GLN A 23 19.73 -4.81 30.13
CA GLN A 23 18.91 -4.63 31.35
C GLN A 23 17.40 -4.68 31.05
N VAL A 24 16.96 -4.19 29.89
CA VAL A 24 15.55 -4.24 29.49
C VAL A 24 15.18 -5.50 28.70
N GLY A 25 16.12 -6.45 28.55
CA GLY A 25 15.89 -7.74 27.91
C GLY A 25 15.76 -7.70 26.39
N ILE A 26 16.32 -6.68 25.74
CA ILE A 26 16.37 -6.60 24.27
C ILE A 26 17.62 -7.32 23.78
N GLU A 27 17.43 -8.42 23.05
CA GLU A 27 18.52 -9.14 22.39
C GLU A 27 19.01 -8.35 21.17
N PHE A 28 20.32 -8.29 20.98
CA PHE A 28 20.94 -7.62 19.84
C PHE A 28 22.21 -8.35 19.39
N VAL A 29 22.57 -8.12 18.13
CA VAL A 29 23.83 -8.61 17.54
C VAL A 29 24.65 -7.41 17.10
N GLU A 30 25.90 -7.34 17.56
CA GLU A 30 26.85 -6.32 17.11
C GLU A 30 27.32 -6.63 15.68
N ASN A 31 27.07 -5.70 14.76
CA ASN A 31 27.53 -5.82 13.39
C ASN A 31 28.52 -4.69 13.03
N PRO A 32 29.82 -4.94 13.06
CA PRO A 32 30.84 -3.90 12.79
C PRO A 32 30.88 -3.45 11.32
N ARG A 33 30.09 -4.06 10.45
CA ARG A 33 29.95 -3.71 9.03
C ARG A 33 28.66 -2.97 8.71
N LEU A 34 27.80 -2.75 9.72
CA LEU A 34 26.56 -2.03 9.51
C LEU A 34 26.88 -0.57 9.19
N VAL A 35 26.45 -0.14 8.00
CA VAL A 35 26.47 1.26 7.56
C VAL A 35 25.09 1.66 7.05
N ARG A 36 24.75 2.92 7.27
CA ARG A 36 23.51 3.50 6.74
C ARG A 36 23.86 4.48 5.62
N GLY A 37 22.99 4.55 4.60
CA GLY A 37 23.20 5.41 3.42
C GLY A 37 22.98 6.91 3.66
N LEU A 38 22.89 7.36 4.92
CA LEU A 38 22.65 8.74 5.29
C LEU A 38 23.79 9.21 6.21
N ASP A 39 24.39 10.33 5.88
CA ASP A 39 25.62 10.87 6.48
C ASP A 39 25.36 11.69 7.76
N TYR A 40 24.12 11.95 8.13
CA TYR A 40 23.77 12.68 9.35
C TYR A 40 23.81 11.83 10.62
N TYR A 41 23.92 10.50 10.51
CA TYR A 41 24.00 9.63 11.70
C TYR A 41 25.32 9.80 12.42
N ASN A 42 25.25 9.77 13.76
CA ASN A 42 26.41 9.75 14.64
C ASN A 42 26.21 8.74 15.80
N ASN A 43 27.31 8.40 16.49
CA ASN A 43 27.36 7.51 17.66
C ASN A 43 26.83 6.08 17.41
N CYS A 44 25.54 5.89 17.11
CA CYS A 44 25.00 4.57 16.88
C CYS A 44 24.00 4.54 15.73
N VAL A 45 23.96 3.41 15.04
CA VAL A 45 22.94 3.03 14.06
C VAL A 45 22.44 1.63 14.38
N PHE A 46 21.20 1.34 14.01
CA PHE A 46 20.60 0.04 14.22
C PHE A 46 19.67 -0.37 13.08
N GLU A 47 19.43 -1.66 12.99
CA GLU A 47 18.43 -2.25 12.08
C GLU A 47 17.67 -3.35 12.82
N TRP A 48 16.39 -3.49 12.45
CA TRP A 48 15.60 -4.68 12.73
C TRP A 48 15.53 -5.51 11.46
N THR A 49 15.98 -6.74 11.56
CA THR A 49 16.08 -7.65 10.42
C THR A 49 15.22 -8.89 10.63
N THR A 50 14.76 -9.48 9.51
CA THR A 50 14.04 -10.75 9.47
C THR A 50 14.60 -11.64 8.38
N ASP A 51 14.59 -12.93 8.59
CA ASP A 51 14.97 -13.93 7.59
C ASP A 51 13.80 -14.28 6.65
N SER A 52 12.57 -13.87 7.02
CA SER A 52 11.34 -14.19 6.27
C SER A 52 11.25 -13.51 4.90
N LEU A 53 12.02 -12.44 4.66
CA LEU A 53 11.97 -11.65 3.42
C LEU A 53 13.25 -11.79 2.56
N GLY A 54 14.05 -12.81 2.77
CA GLY A 54 15.27 -13.09 2.01
C GLY A 54 16.23 -11.89 1.97
N ALA A 55 16.64 -11.45 0.77
CA ALA A 55 17.59 -10.34 0.59
C ALA A 55 17.05 -8.97 1.07
N GLN A 56 15.77 -8.83 1.35
CA GLN A 56 15.14 -7.60 1.83
C GLN A 56 14.83 -7.64 3.34
N GLY A 57 15.64 -8.34 4.09
CA GLY A 57 15.43 -8.61 5.50
C GLY A 57 15.35 -7.40 6.43
N THR A 58 15.90 -6.24 6.06
CA THR A 58 15.82 -5.04 6.93
C THR A 58 14.42 -4.42 6.84
N VAL A 59 13.63 -4.49 7.90
CA VAL A 59 12.27 -3.95 7.99
C VAL A 59 12.19 -2.60 8.67
N CYS A 60 13.15 -2.29 9.56
CA CYS A 60 13.25 -1.02 10.26
C CYS A 60 14.71 -0.66 10.43
N GLY A 61 15.05 0.61 10.41
CA GLY A 61 16.39 1.07 10.68
C GLY A 61 16.45 2.53 11.08
N GLY A 62 17.43 2.86 11.88
CA GLY A 62 17.58 4.19 12.44
C GLY A 62 18.93 4.40 13.11
N GLY A 63 18.99 5.45 13.92
CA GLY A 63 20.17 5.81 14.65
C GLY A 63 20.05 7.16 15.33
N ARG A 64 21.13 7.60 15.90
CA ARG A 64 21.27 8.93 16.52
C ARG A 64 21.80 9.94 15.50
N TYR A 65 21.32 11.18 15.55
CA TYR A 65 21.67 12.24 14.59
C TYR A 65 21.67 13.63 15.24
N ASP A 66 22.49 13.82 16.26
CA ASP A 66 22.52 15.02 17.11
C ASP A 66 22.86 16.31 16.35
N GLY A 67 23.63 16.21 15.26
CA GLY A 67 24.01 17.39 14.46
C GLY A 67 22.95 17.85 13.47
N LEU A 68 21.91 17.05 13.18
CA LEU A 68 20.98 17.35 12.09
C LEU A 68 20.12 18.59 12.34
N VAL A 69 19.66 18.79 13.57
CA VAL A 69 18.81 19.94 13.93
C VAL A 69 19.58 21.25 13.74
N GLU A 70 20.85 21.28 14.11
CA GLU A 70 21.72 22.45 13.93
C GLU A 70 22.03 22.70 12.44
N GLN A 71 22.31 21.66 11.67
CA GLN A 71 22.50 21.75 10.22
C GLN A 71 21.29 22.34 9.49
N LEU A 72 20.09 22.09 10.00
CA LEU A 72 18.83 22.64 9.48
C LEU A 72 18.50 24.05 10.03
N GLY A 73 19.42 24.68 10.78
CA GLY A 73 19.27 26.05 11.31
C GLY A 73 18.56 26.11 12.66
N GLY A 74 18.35 24.97 13.33
CA GLY A 74 17.82 24.92 14.71
C GLY A 74 18.92 25.09 15.76
N LYS A 75 18.54 25.00 17.03
CA LYS A 75 19.51 24.96 18.14
C LYS A 75 20.13 23.56 18.21
N PRO A 76 21.38 23.42 18.69
CA PRO A 76 21.98 22.12 18.98
C PRO A 76 21.04 21.29 19.85
N THR A 77 20.62 20.12 19.32
CA THR A 77 19.62 19.27 19.96
C THR A 77 19.95 17.82 19.68
N VAL A 78 20.07 17.03 20.74
CA VAL A 78 20.25 15.56 20.61
C VAL A 78 18.97 14.95 20.01
N ALA A 79 19.15 14.07 19.03
CA ALA A 79 18.03 13.48 18.33
C ALA A 79 18.34 12.03 17.91
N ALA A 80 17.32 11.20 18.00
CA ALA A 80 17.35 9.82 17.51
C ALA A 80 16.02 9.50 16.84
N GLY A 81 16.02 8.61 15.87
CA GLY A 81 14.81 8.20 15.21
C GLY A 81 15.01 6.97 14.33
N PHE A 82 13.94 6.52 13.74
CA PHE A 82 13.92 5.37 12.86
C PHE A 82 12.86 5.52 11.77
N ALA A 83 13.02 4.73 10.73
CA ALA A 83 12.02 4.55 9.70
C ALA A 83 11.74 3.06 9.49
N MET A 84 10.48 2.73 9.14
CA MET A 84 10.05 1.37 8.83
C MET A 84 9.54 1.30 7.39
N GLY A 85 9.83 0.19 6.71
CA GLY A 85 9.22 -0.14 5.43
C GLY A 85 7.85 -0.74 5.66
N VAL A 86 6.78 0.06 5.51
CA VAL A 86 5.40 -0.41 5.74
C VAL A 86 5.07 -1.60 4.85
N GLU A 87 5.43 -1.53 3.57
CA GLU A 87 5.23 -2.62 2.61
C GLU A 87 5.99 -3.90 3.03
N ARG A 88 7.20 -3.76 3.58
CA ARG A 88 7.97 -4.90 4.10
C ARG A 88 7.32 -5.53 5.32
N LEU A 89 6.73 -4.72 6.20
CA LEU A 89 5.97 -5.22 7.34
C LEU A 89 4.72 -5.99 6.89
N VAL A 90 3.99 -5.46 5.89
CA VAL A 90 2.84 -6.16 5.31
C VAL A 90 3.27 -7.48 4.66
N LEU A 91 4.34 -7.48 3.86
CA LEU A 91 4.89 -8.71 3.26
C LEU A 91 5.33 -9.72 4.33
N MET A 92 5.90 -9.26 5.43
CA MET A 92 6.28 -10.12 6.55
C MET A 92 5.06 -10.74 7.23
N LEU A 93 4.00 -9.95 7.47
CA LEU A 93 2.74 -10.45 8.02
C LEU A 93 2.09 -11.49 7.10
N ASP A 94 2.13 -11.25 5.78
CA ASP A 94 1.65 -12.18 4.77
C ASP A 94 2.45 -13.49 4.78
N SER A 95 3.78 -13.40 4.77
CA SER A 95 4.67 -14.58 4.80
C SER A 95 4.52 -15.43 6.09
N LEU A 96 4.04 -14.82 7.16
CA LEU A 96 3.80 -15.45 8.45
C LEU A 96 2.33 -15.87 8.66
N ASP A 97 1.48 -15.68 7.64
CA ASP A 97 0.03 -15.95 7.71
C ASP A 97 -0.64 -15.23 8.90
N LYS A 98 -0.27 -13.96 9.11
CA LYS A 98 -0.74 -13.11 10.21
C LYS A 98 -1.64 -11.97 9.78
N ILE A 99 -1.98 -11.87 8.49
CA ILE A 99 -2.95 -10.89 8.02
C ILE A 99 -4.36 -11.36 8.42
N PRO A 100 -5.11 -10.59 9.22
CA PRO A 100 -6.47 -10.97 9.59
C PRO A 100 -7.38 -11.05 8.36
N GLU A 101 -8.20 -12.08 8.27
CA GLU A 101 -9.19 -12.21 7.17
C GLU A 101 -10.12 -11.00 7.06
N SER A 102 -10.43 -10.34 8.18
CA SER A 102 -11.24 -9.12 8.23
C SER A 102 -10.61 -7.93 7.50
N THR A 103 -9.30 -7.98 7.18
CA THR A 103 -8.62 -6.95 6.39
C THR A 103 -8.66 -7.24 4.89
N ALA A 104 -9.10 -8.43 4.49
CA ALA A 104 -9.29 -8.78 3.09
C ALA A 104 -10.33 -7.84 2.47
N LYS A 105 -9.89 -6.94 1.61
CA LYS A 105 -10.78 -5.99 0.96
C LYS A 105 -11.65 -6.75 -0.03
N VAL A 106 -12.94 -6.86 0.26
CA VAL A 106 -13.91 -7.40 -0.69
C VAL A 106 -14.01 -6.42 -1.86
N ILE A 107 -13.81 -6.92 -3.07
CA ILE A 107 -14.05 -6.14 -4.29
C ILE A 107 -15.48 -6.45 -4.75
N ASP A 108 -16.33 -5.45 -4.71
CA ASP A 108 -17.72 -5.60 -5.16
C ASP A 108 -17.88 -5.29 -6.65
N VAL A 109 -17.13 -4.30 -7.13
CA VAL A 109 -17.28 -3.76 -8.47
C VAL A 109 -15.95 -3.65 -9.20
N TYR A 110 -15.90 -4.13 -10.42
CA TYR A 110 -14.79 -3.90 -11.34
C TYR A 110 -15.27 -3.16 -12.58
N MET A 111 -14.74 -1.98 -12.85
CA MET A 111 -15.08 -1.21 -14.03
C MET A 111 -14.18 -1.62 -15.19
N VAL A 112 -14.78 -2.13 -16.26
CA VAL A 112 -14.15 -2.49 -17.53
C VAL A 112 -14.29 -1.30 -18.47
N VAL A 113 -13.17 -0.78 -18.97
CA VAL A 113 -13.13 0.45 -19.79
C VAL A 113 -12.57 0.11 -21.17
N VAL A 114 -13.42 0.04 -22.17
CA VAL A 114 -13.05 -0.29 -23.54
C VAL A 114 -12.93 0.99 -24.36
N GLY A 115 -11.68 1.33 -24.68
CA GLY A 115 -11.34 2.56 -25.39
C GLY A 115 -10.75 3.64 -24.47
N GLY A 116 -9.60 4.18 -24.89
CA GLY A 116 -8.85 5.17 -24.06
C GLY A 116 -9.60 6.49 -23.87
N GLN A 117 -10.48 6.86 -24.78
CA GLN A 117 -11.33 8.07 -24.70
C GLN A 117 -12.30 8.03 -23.52
N LEU A 118 -12.66 6.84 -23.01
CA LEU A 118 -13.58 6.69 -21.88
C LEU A 118 -12.93 6.79 -20.51
N SER A 119 -11.61 6.91 -20.43
CA SER A 119 -10.88 6.91 -19.14
C SER A 119 -11.34 8.03 -18.22
N GLY A 120 -11.58 9.23 -18.73
CA GLY A 120 -12.07 10.36 -17.93
C GLY A 120 -13.48 10.14 -17.37
N GLN A 121 -14.38 9.62 -18.21
CA GLN A 121 -15.76 9.31 -17.81
C GLN A 121 -15.80 8.16 -16.81
N ALA A 122 -14.93 7.14 -16.99
CA ALA A 122 -14.79 6.05 -16.04
C ALA A 122 -14.34 6.54 -14.65
N GLN A 123 -13.37 7.44 -14.60
CA GLN A 123 -12.92 8.02 -13.32
C GLN A 123 -14.00 8.88 -12.66
N LEU A 124 -14.76 9.64 -13.45
CA LEU A 124 -15.88 10.43 -12.93
C LEU A 124 -16.96 9.52 -12.33
N LEU A 125 -17.39 8.49 -13.06
CA LEU A 125 -18.35 7.51 -12.57
C LEU A 125 -17.85 6.79 -11.33
N ALA A 126 -16.57 6.35 -11.31
CA ALA A 126 -15.97 5.71 -10.16
C ALA A 126 -15.98 6.62 -8.91
N ARG A 127 -15.70 7.93 -9.09
CA ARG A 127 -15.79 8.91 -8.01
C ARG A 127 -17.22 9.05 -7.48
N GLN A 128 -18.19 9.13 -8.37
CA GLN A 128 -19.61 9.25 -8.01
C GLN A 128 -20.09 8.01 -7.22
N LEU A 129 -19.79 6.82 -7.72
CA LEU A 129 -20.18 5.57 -7.05
C LEU A 129 -19.50 5.42 -5.68
N ARG A 130 -18.23 5.77 -5.54
CA ARG A 130 -17.54 5.76 -4.23
C ARG A 130 -18.10 6.78 -3.25
N ALA A 131 -18.58 7.92 -3.73
CA ALA A 131 -19.23 8.93 -2.89
C ALA A 131 -20.63 8.49 -2.45
N GLN A 132 -21.37 7.83 -3.34
CA GLN A 132 -22.72 7.33 -3.06
C GLN A 132 -22.66 6.06 -2.15
N PHE A 133 -21.66 5.20 -2.34
CA PHE A 133 -21.50 3.94 -1.63
C PHE A 133 -20.08 3.82 -1.05
N PRO A 134 -19.78 4.48 0.08
CA PRO A 134 -18.42 4.50 0.65
C PRO A 134 -17.85 3.13 1.02
N GLU A 135 -18.73 2.17 1.33
CA GLU A 135 -18.35 0.82 1.79
C GLU A 135 -18.00 -0.13 0.66
N ILE A 136 -18.36 0.17 -0.60
CA ILE A 136 -18.07 -0.75 -1.71
C ILE A 136 -16.58 -0.73 -2.10
N GLY A 137 -16.07 -1.93 -2.35
CA GLY A 137 -14.77 -2.13 -2.98
C GLY A 137 -14.88 -1.95 -4.50
N LEU A 138 -14.42 -0.80 -5.06
CA LEU A 138 -14.51 -0.53 -6.48
C LEU A 138 -13.11 -0.38 -7.11
N ILE A 139 -12.84 -1.17 -8.15
CA ILE A 139 -11.65 -1.04 -9.01
C ILE A 139 -12.06 -0.44 -10.34
N ALA A 140 -11.48 0.72 -10.69
CA ALA A 140 -11.57 1.27 -12.04
C ALA A 140 -10.33 0.84 -12.84
N HIS A 141 -10.54 0.16 -13.98
CA HIS A 141 -9.43 -0.29 -14.81
C HIS A 141 -8.71 0.88 -15.48
N CYS A 142 -7.39 0.97 -15.27
CA CYS A 142 -6.56 2.07 -15.80
C CYS A 142 -5.56 1.62 -16.89
N GLY A 143 -5.39 0.32 -17.08
CA GLY A 143 -4.31 -0.23 -17.91
C GLY A 143 -4.62 -0.37 -19.40
N GLY A 144 -5.80 0.04 -19.86
CA GLY A 144 -6.24 -0.18 -21.25
C GLY A 144 -6.37 -1.67 -21.61
N GLY A 145 -6.36 -1.98 -22.91
CA GLY A 145 -6.42 -3.33 -23.41
C GLY A 145 -7.82 -3.77 -23.84
N LYS A 146 -7.89 -5.00 -24.37
CA LYS A 146 -9.12 -5.56 -24.94
C LYS A 146 -10.12 -5.97 -23.84
N TYR A 147 -11.42 -5.89 -24.15
CA TYR A 147 -12.54 -6.30 -23.31
C TYR A 147 -12.28 -7.64 -22.58
N ASN A 148 -11.94 -8.70 -23.32
CA ASN A 148 -11.76 -10.03 -22.74
C ASN A 148 -10.67 -10.10 -21.68
N ASN A 149 -9.58 -9.34 -21.84
CA ASN A 149 -8.49 -9.30 -20.86
C ASN A 149 -8.91 -8.56 -19.58
N GLN A 150 -9.68 -7.51 -19.72
CA GLN A 150 -10.22 -6.76 -18.59
C GLN A 150 -11.27 -7.58 -17.84
N MET A 151 -12.17 -8.27 -18.55
CA MET A 151 -13.15 -9.17 -17.96
C MET A 151 -12.49 -10.33 -17.19
N LYS A 152 -11.41 -10.91 -17.73
CA LYS A 152 -10.63 -11.92 -16.99
C LYS A 152 -10.08 -11.37 -15.69
N ARG A 153 -9.62 -10.11 -15.67
CA ARG A 153 -9.16 -9.45 -14.44
C ARG A 153 -10.30 -9.18 -13.47
N ALA A 154 -11.48 -8.79 -13.98
CA ALA A 154 -12.67 -8.61 -13.17
C ALA A 154 -13.06 -9.92 -12.44
N PHE A 155 -13.09 -11.05 -13.14
CA PHE A 155 -13.32 -12.35 -12.52
C PHE A 155 -12.25 -12.71 -11.47
N ASN A 156 -10.98 -12.52 -11.82
CA ASN A 156 -9.86 -12.85 -10.90
C ASN A 156 -9.79 -11.93 -9.68
N SER A 157 -10.41 -10.75 -9.72
CA SER A 157 -10.44 -9.83 -8.57
C SER A 157 -11.44 -10.24 -7.50
N GLY A 158 -12.32 -11.20 -7.79
CA GLY A 158 -13.42 -11.56 -6.90
C GLY A 158 -14.58 -10.57 -6.90
N ALA A 159 -14.61 -9.61 -7.85
CA ALA A 159 -15.72 -8.67 -7.96
C ALA A 159 -17.04 -9.39 -8.23
N ARG A 160 -18.11 -8.87 -7.63
CA ARG A 160 -19.48 -9.38 -7.82
C ARG A 160 -20.13 -8.85 -9.09
N VAL A 161 -19.77 -7.63 -9.48
CA VAL A 161 -20.34 -6.94 -10.64
C VAL A 161 -19.23 -6.32 -11.50
N ALA A 162 -19.31 -6.49 -12.82
CA ALA A 162 -18.53 -5.72 -13.77
C ALA A 162 -19.40 -4.59 -14.36
N ILE A 163 -18.94 -3.34 -14.25
CA ILE A 163 -19.53 -2.21 -14.99
C ILE A 163 -18.72 -2.03 -16.24
N VAL A 164 -19.33 -2.26 -17.40
CA VAL A 164 -18.67 -2.14 -18.70
C VAL A 164 -19.01 -0.80 -19.34
N LEU A 165 -17.98 0.00 -19.57
CA LEU A 165 -18.01 1.24 -20.33
C LEU A 165 -17.48 0.95 -21.72
N GLU A 166 -18.36 1.00 -22.70
CA GLU A 166 -18.04 0.77 -24.11
C GLU A 166 -18.94 1.66 -24.97
N THR A 167 -18.37 2.28 -25.98
CA THR A 167 -19.11 3.08 -26.96
C THR A 167 -18.41 2.96 -28.32
N GLU A 168 -19.13 3.24 -29.39
CA GLU A 168 -18.53 3.37 -30.71
C GLU A 168 -17.65 4.62 -30.80
N ALA A 169 -16.73 4.62 -31.75
CA ALA A 169 -15.79 5.72 -31.91
C ALA A 169 -16.56 7.04 -32.15
N ASN A 170 -16.26 8.06 -31.31
CA ASN A 170 -16.84 9.41 -31.33
C ASN A 170 -18.30 9.53 -30.83
N GLU A 171 -18.87 8.48 -30.26
CA GLU A 171 -20.17 8.59 -29.60
C GLU A 171 -20.03 8.91 -28.10
N PRO A 172 -20.95 9.71 -27.53
CA PRO A 172 -20.96 9.95 -26.09
C PRO A 172 -21.38 8.68 -25.33
N LEU A 173 -20.78 8.44 -24.17
CA LEU A 173 -21.22 7.39 -23.27
C LEU A 173 -22.51 7.81 -22.57
N THR A 174 -23.64 7.26 -22.97
CA THR A 174 -24.96 7.51 -22.36
C THR A 174 -25.43 6.36 -21.48
N ALA A 175 -24.96 5.16 -21.75
CA ALA A 175 -25.34 3.95 -21.01
C ALA A 175 -24.12 3.11 -20.65
N VAL A 176 -24.28 2.31 -19.62
CA VAL A 176 -23.30 1.31 -19.17
C VAL A 176 -23.97 -0.05 -19.03
N LYS A 177 -23.16 -1.09 -19.07
CA LYS A 177 -23.62 -2.46 -18.90
C LYS A 177 -23.13 -3.01 -17.57
N LEU A 178 -24.05 -3.36 -16.68
CA LEU A 178 -23.76 -4.04 -15.43
C LEU A 178 -23.88 -5.53 -15.67
N ARG A 179 -22.80 -6.28 -15.43
CA ARG A 179 -22.78 -7.74 -15.57
C ARG A 179 -22.45 -8.36 -14.22
N GLN A 180 -23.32 -9.24 -13.75
CA GLN A 180 -23.04 -10.07 -12.59
C GLN A 180 -21.96 -11.09 -12.92
N LEU A 181 -21.02 -11.26 -11.99
CA LEU A 181 -19.86 -12.16 -12.17
C LEU A 181 -20.02 -13.47 -11.40
N ASP A 182 -21.27 -13.80 -11.07
CA ASP A 182 -21.69 -15.07 -10.51
C ASP A 182 -22.11 -16.07 -11.62
N ASP A 183 -22.63 -17.21 -11.21
CA ASP A 183 -23.07 -18.27 -12.11
C ASP A 183 -24.27 -17.86 -12.98
N SER A 184 -25.04 -16.84 -12.60
CA SER A 184 -26.15 -16.33 -13.41
C SER A 184 -25.66 -15.65 -14.68
N GLY A 185 -24.57 -14.88 -14.56
CA GLY A 185 -24.02 -14.08 -15.65
C GLY A 185 -24.98 -13.01 -16.17
N ASP A 186 -26.00 -12.64 -15.38
CA ASP A 186 -27.02 -11.67 -15.74
C ASP A 186 -26.41 -10.31 -16.12
N SER A 187 -27.03 -9.66 -17.10
CA SER A 187 -26.48 -8.45 -17.65
C SER A 187 -27.59 -7.43 -17.97
N HIS A 188 -27.41 -6.22 -17.44
CA HIS A 188 -28.38 -5.13 -17.58
C HIS A 188 -27.70 -3.92 -18.24
N SER A 189 -28.32 -3.38 -19.29
CA SER A 189 -27.92 -2.10 -19.87
C SER A 189 -28.78 -1.01 -19.23
N VAL A 190 -28.12 0.01 -18.68
CA VAL A 190 -28.82 1.12 -18.00
C VAL A 190 -28.24 2.44 -18.43
N GLU A 191 -29.02 3.48 -18.37
CA GLU A 191 -28.54 4.85 -18.55
C GLU A 191 -27.44 5.16 -17.50
N LEU A 192 -26.50 5.99 -17.87
CA LEU A 192 -25.39 6.34 -16.98
C LEU A 192 -25.87 6.95 -15.64
N ALA A 193 -26.97 7.72 -15.69
CA ALA A 193 -27.58 8.33 -14.52
C ALA A 193 -28.16 7.30 -13.54
N ASP A 194 -28.65 6.16 -14.05
CA ASP A 194 -29.33 5.12 -13.26
C ASP A 194 -28.34 4.03 -12.77
N CYS A 195 -27.06 4.15 -13.14
CA CYS A 195 -26.05 3.15 -12.82
C CYS A 195 -25.94 2.88 -11.32
N GLY A 196 -25.99 3.92 -10.49
CA GLY A 196 -25.91 3.79 -9.03
C GLY A 196 -27.12 3.04 -8.45
N ALA A 197 -28.34 3.41 -8.84
CA ALA A 197 -29.56 2.76 -8.37
C ALA A 197 -29.60 1.27 -8.76
N LYS A 198 -29.22 0.94 -9.99
CA LYS A 198 -29.18 -0.45 -10.45
C LYS A 198 -28.08 -1.26 -9.76
N LEU A 199 -26.94 -0.63 -9.49
CA LEU A 199 -25.86 -1.26 -8.74
C LEU A 199 -26.29 -1.60 -7.31
N ALA A 200 -26.98 -0.67 -6.62
CA ALA A 200 -27.50 -0.88 -5.28
C ALA A 200 -28.49 -2.07 -5.24
N GLU A 201 -29.41 -2.15 -6.23
CA GLU A 201 -30.32 -3.28 -6.37
C GLU A 201 -29.56 -4.61 -6.49
N ILE A 202 -28.58 -4.71 -7.40
CA ILE A 202 -27.81 -5.94 -7.64
C ILE A 202 -27.00 -6.34 -6.39
N LEU A 203 -26.37 -5.39 -5.74
CA LEU A 203 -25.54 -5.65 -4.56
C LEU A 203 -26.34 -5.78 -3.26
N SER A 204 -27.65 -5.52 -3.30
CA SER A 204 -28.55 -5.48 -2.13
C SER A 204 -28.07 -4.50 -1.05
N ILE A 205 -27.60 -3.32 -1.47
CA ILE A 205 -27.18 -2.23 -0.59
C ILE A 205 -28.37 -1.29 -0.37
N SER A 206 -28.65 -0.97 0.91
CA SER A 206 -29.63 0.07 1.26
C SER A 206 -29.05 1.47 0.92
N GLU A 207 -29.88 2.34 0.36
CA GLU A 207 -29.52 3.74 0.14
C GLU A 207 -29.30 4.52 1.44
#